data_50bfa40361f866beddd4e5097cf3ed65
#
_entry.id   50bfa40361f866beddd4e5097cf3ed65
#
_cell.length_a   1.000
_cell.length_b   1.000
_cell.length_c   1.000
_cell.angle_alpha   90.00
_cell.angle_beta   90.00
_cell.angle_gamma   90.00
#
_symmetry.space_group_name_H-M   'P 1'
#
loop_
_entity.id
_entity.type
_entity.pdbx_description
1 polymer ?
#
loop_
_entity_poly.entity_id
_entity_poly.type
_entity_poly.pdbx_seq_one_letter_code
_entity_poly.pdbx_strand_id
1 'polypeptide(L)'
;MKVDSDVKNVLTEDGLPKEALKTFHQYENQTTVNVDALRKELGMTSWSVRIAYNDRFGGVVIQQQTGEGNRKHYHPHADENWVILDGWWEWWIEGQGKKLVQKGDIIVVPKNTWHHIRCTKGPGIRYAITQPDVEHVYEE
;
A
#
# COMPACT_ATOMS: atom_id res chain seq x y z
N MET A 1 -0.15 -1.20 22.36
CA MET A 1 -0.24 -1.07 20.89
C MET A 1 0.75 -2.03 20.24
N LYS A 2 0.37 -2.57 19.11
CA LYS A 2 1.26 -3.43 18.33
C LYS A 2 2.06 -2.59 17.34
N VAL A 3 3.36 -2.87 17.22
CA VAL A 3 4.24 -2.20 16.25
C VAL A 3 4.87 -3.26 15.35
N ASP A 4 4.82 -3.04 14.05
CA ASP A 4 5.47 -3.90 13.07
C ASP A 4 6.14 -3.05 11.99
N SER A 5 7.36 -3.40 11.61
CA SER A 5 8.13 -2.72 10.55
C SER A 5 8.44 -3.64 9.36
N ASP A 6 8.04 -4.91 9.42
CA ASP A 6 8.14 -5.80 8.27
C ASP A 6 6.90 -5.64 7.39
N VAL A 7 7.07 -5.02 6.24
CA VAL A 7 5.97 -4.74 5.33
C VAL A 7 5.24 -6.00 4.87
N LYS A 8 5.93 -7.14 4.78
CA LYS A 8 5.28 -8.40 4.39
C LYS A 8 4.34 -8.90 5.49
N ASN A 9 4.75 -8.80 6.76
CA ASN A 9 3.86 -9.10 7.87
C ASN A 9 2.67 -8.15 7.91
N VAL A 10 2.93 -6.87 7.73
CA VAL A 10 1.87 -5.84 7.69
C VAL A 10 0.83 -6.19 6.61
N LEU A 11 1.27 -6.46 5.40
CA LEU A 11 0.36 -6.75 4.29
C LEU A 11 -0.48 -8.01 4.54
N THR A 12 0.11 -9.07 5.07
CA THR A 12 -0.64 -10.30 5.36
C THR A 12 -1.60 -10.14 6.55
N GLU A 13 -1.20 -9.43 7.58
CA GLU A 13 -2.09 -9.12 8.71
C GLU A 13 -3.24 -8.20 8.29
N ASP A 14 -3.01 -7.33 7.30
CA ASP A 14 -4.03 -6.46 6.73
C ASP A 14 -4.97 -7.19 5.76
N GLY A 15 -4.74 -8.45 5.49
CA GLY A 15 -5.65 -9.29 4.73
C GLY A 15 -5.20 -9.70 3.33
N LEU A 16 -3.99 -9.34 2.90
CA LEU A 16 -3.46 -9.89 1.65
C LEU A 16 -3.14 -11.38 1.83
N PRO A 17 -3.55 -12.24 0.89
CA PRO A 17 -3.18 -13.65 0.96
C PRO A 17 -1.66 -13.81 0.81
N LYS A 18 -1.10 -14.87 1.39
CA LYS A 18 0.35 -15.14 1.31
C LYS A 18 0.84 -15.26 -0.14
N GLU A 19 0.00 -15.75 -1.03
CA GLU A 19 0.28 -15.82 -2.46
C GLU A 19 0.65 -14.46 -3.05
N ALA A 20 0.05 -13.39 -2.55
CA ALA A 20 0.31 -12.03 -3.02
C ALA A 20 1.74 -11.55 -2.73
N LEU A 21 2.48 -12.25 -1.86
CA LEU A 21 3.87 -11.93 -1.53
C LEU A 21 4.90 -12.70 -2.37
N LYS A 22 4.49 -13.69 -3.17
CA LYS A 22 5.42 -14.51 -3.96
C LYS A 22 6.28 -13.68 -4.91
N THR A 23 5.73 -12.59 -5.42
CA THR A 23 6.38 -11.71 -6.38
C THR A 23 7.01 -10.47 -5.75
N PHE A 24 6.99 -10.37 -4.41
CA PHE A 24 7.31 -9.14 -3.69
C PHE A 24 8.69 -8.57 -4.03
N HIS A 25 9.71 -9.40 -4.19
CA HIS A 25 11.09 -8.98 -4.49
C HIS A 25 11.45 -9.03 -5.98
N GLN A 26 10.54 -9.49 -6.83
CA GLN A 26 10.85 -9.82 -8.22
C GLN A 26 11.28 -8.63 -9.08
N TYR A 27 10.79 -7.44 -8.77
CA TYR A 27 11.04 -6.21 -9.55
C TYR A 27 11.84 -5.17 -8.76
N GLU A 28 12.40 -5.56 -7.63
CA GLU A 28 13.02 -4.64 -6.69
C GLU A 28 14.21 -3.92 -7.29
N ASN A 29 14.18 -2.58 -7.22
CA ASN A 29 15.23 -1.67 -7.69
C ASN A 29 15.57 -1.77 -9.18
N GLN A 30 14.63 -2.22 -10.00
CA GLN A 30 14.78 -2.07 -11.45
C GLN A 30 14.59 -0.60 -11.84
N THR A 31 15.36 -0.14 -12.85
CA THR A 31 15.33 1.27 -13.25
C THR A 31 13.99 1.70 -13.81
N THR A 32 13.27 0.78 -14.45
CA THR A 32 11.97 1.06 -15.06
C THR A 32 11.03 -0.11 -14.84
N VAL A 33 9.84 0.19 -14.32
CA VAL A 33 8.75 -0.77 -14.17
C VAL A 33 7.49 -0.14 -14.71
N ASN A 34 6.76 -0.87 -15.54
CA ASN A 34 5.48 -0.42 -16.08
C ASN A 34 4.34 -1.17 -15.39
N VAL A 35 3.39 -0.42 -14.81
CA VAL A 35 2.31 -1.01 -14.01
C VAL A 35 1.36 -1.86 -14.86
N ASP A 36 1.05 -1.45 -16.07
CA ASP A 36 0.20 -2.24 -16.96
C ASP A 36 0.86 -3.57 -17.34
N ALA A 37 2.18 -3.54 -17.55
CA ALA A 37 2.96 -4.76 -17.79
C ALA A 37 2.99 -5.68 -16.58
N LEU A 38 3.08 -5.13 -15.36
CA LEU A 38 2.96 -5.91 -14.12
C LEU A 38 1.62 -6.64 -14.04
N ARG A 39 0.54 -5.91 -14.30
CA ARG A 39 -0.81 -6.50 -14.27
C ARG A 39 -0.96 -7.61 -15.31
N LYS A 40 -0.42 -7.41 -16.50
CA LYS A 40 -0.45 -8.41 -17.57
C LYS A 40 0.31 -9.68 -17.18
N GLU A 41 1.46 -9.54 -16.53
CA GLU A 41 2.29 -10.67 -16.11
C GLU A 41 1.74 -11.37 -14.87
N LEU A 42 1.35 -10.59 -13.86
CA LEU A 42 0.93 -11.13 -12.55
C LEU A 42 -0.56 -11.44 -12.47
N GLY A 43 -1.36 -10.91 -13.41
CA GLY A 43 -2.79 -11.18 -13.48
C GLY A 43 -3.64 -10.21 -12.67
N MET A 44 -4.92 -10.54 -12.55
CA MET A 44 -5.94 -9.71 -11.91
C MET A 44 -6.23 -10.11 -10.46
N THR A 45 -5.54 -11.08 -9.92
CA THR A 45 -5.61 -11.46 -8.50
C THR A 45 -4.86 -10.45 -7.64
N SER A 46 -4.97 -10.56 -6.32
CA SER A 46 -4.23 -9.70 -5.41
C SER A 46 -2.74 -10.06 -5.44
N TRP A 47 -1.90 -9.03 -5.57
CA TRP A 47 -0.44 -9.19 -5.55
C TRP A 47 0.20 -7.91 -5.01
N SER A 48 1.45 -8.04 -4.59
CA SER A 48 2.26 -6.92 -4.15
C SER A 48 3.68 -7.06 -4.67
N VAL A 49 4.28 -5.95 -5.08
CA VAL A 49 5.66 -5.90 -5.53
C VAL A 49 6.35 -4.68 -4.93
N ARG A 50 7.52 -4.89 -4.34
CA ARG A 50 8.34 -3.80 -3.87
C ARG A 50 9.18 -3.30 -5.04
N ILE A 51 8.97 -2.04 -5.43
CA ILE A 51 9.64 -1.42 -6.58
C ILE A 51 10.95 -0.78 -6.15
N ALA A 52 10.92 -0.05 -5.04
CA ALA A 52 12.08 0.66 -4.52
C ALA A 52 12.38 0.21 -3.10
N TYR A 53 13.65 -0.05 -2.82
CA TYR A 53 14.09 -0.36 -1.47
C TYR A 53 15.56 0.02 -1.31
N ASN A 54 15.81 1.11 -0.59
CA ASN A 54 17.14 1.62 -0.31
C ASN A 54 17.17 2.28 1.07
N ASP A 55 18.26 2.92 1.44
CA ASP A 55 18.44 3.51 2.77
C ASP A 55 17.58 4.76 3.03
N ARG A 56 16.89 5.29 2.01
CA ARG A 56 16.11 6.54 2.13
C ARG A 56 14.62 6.32 1.95
N PHE A 57 14.21 5.47 1.02
CA PHE A 57 12.79 5.26 0.76
C PHE A 57 12.49 3.82 0.34
N GLY A 58 11.24 3.44 0.54
CA GLY A 58 10.66 2.21 0.05
C GLY A 58 9.40 2.52 -0.75
N GLY A 59 9.14 1.72 -1.78
CA GLY A 59 7.95 1.87 -2.59
C GLY A 59 7.35 0.51 -2.94
N VAL A 60 6.05 0.35 -2.70
CA VAL A 60 5.33 -0.91 -2.93
C VAL A 60 4.11 -0.65 -3.78
N VAL A 61 3.97 -1.40 -4.87
CA VAL A 61 2.75 -1.42 -5.69
C VAL A 61 1.90 -2.60 -5.24
N ILE A 62 0.63 -2.34 -4.98
CA ILE A 62 -0.31 -3.34 -4.46
C ILE A 62 -1.56 -3.35 -5.31
N GLN A 63 -1.91 -4.53 -5.84
CA GLN A 63 -3.22 -4.77 -6.45
C GLN A 63 -4.11 -5.48 -5.45
N GLN A 64 -5.30 -4.94 -5.22
CA GLN A 64 -6.26 -5.49 -4.28
C GLN A 64 -7.65 -5.58 -4.88
N GLN A 65 -8.45 -6.51 -4.34
CA GLN A 65 -9.82 -6.72 -4.76
C GLN A 65 -10.77 -5.84 -3.96
N THR A 66 -12.00 -5.71 -4.46
CA THR A 66 -13.07 -5.02 -3.71
C THR A 66 -13.18 -5.61 -2.30
N GLY A 67 -13.18 -4.74 -1.30
CA GLY A 67 -13.25 -5.12 0.11
C GLY A 67 -11.91 -5.27 0.81
N GLU A 68 -10.81 -5.42 0.07
CA GLU A 68 -9.47 -5.49 0.64
C GLU A 68 -8.89 -4.09 0.88
N GLY A 69 -7.93 -3.97 1.77
CA GLY A 69 -7.29 -2.71 2.10
C GLY A 69 -6.26 -2.89 3.20
N ASN A 70 -6.04 -1.84 3.98
CA ASN A 70 -5.20 -1.90 5.19
C ASN A 70 -6.07 -1.64 6.42
N ARG A 71 -5.72 -2.30 7.52
CA ARG A 71 -6.33 -1.99 8.81
C ARG A 71 -5.82 -0.64 9.32
N LYS A 72 -6.56 -0.05 10.25
CA LYS A 72 -6.24 1.26 10.83
C LYS A 72 -4.88 1.22 11.54
N HIS A 73 -4.01 2.15 11.17
CA HIS A 73 -2.67 2.29 11.74
C HIS A 73 -2.14 3.72 11.55
N TYR A 74 -1.00 4.02 12.14
CA TYR A 74 -0.24 5.24 11.85
C TYR A 74 1.26 4.94 11.83
N HIS A 75 2.02 5.85 11.24
CA HIS A 75 3.49 5.82 11.21
C HIS A 75 4.04 6.91 12.12
N PRO A 76 4.77 6.57 13.19
CA PRO A 76 5.17 7.58 14.17
C PRO A 76 6.23 8.56 13.68
N HIS A 77 7.05 8.16 12.69
CA HIS A 77 8.21 8.92 12.26
C HIS A 77 8.28 9.19 10.75
N ALA A 78 7.26 8.82 10.00
CA ALA A 78 7.29 8.92 8.55
C ALA A 78 5.99 9.43 7.97
N ASP A 79 6.10 10.33 7.01
CA ASP A 79 5.02 10.67 6.10
C ASP A 79 4.91 9.59 5.04
N GLU A 80 3.73 9.46 4.43
CA GLU A 80 3.48 8.49 3.40
C GLU A 80 2.78 9.13 2.21
N ASN A 81 3.24 8.78 1.01
CA ASN A 81 2.66 9.23 -0.25
C ASN A 81 2.03 8.03 -0.96
N TRP A 82 0.77 8.18 -1.36
CA TRP A 82 0.06 7.17 -2.12
C TRP A 82 -0.38 7.72 -3.46
N VAL A 83 -0.17 6.96 -4.51
CA VAL A 83 -0.67 7.27 -5.85
C VAL A 83 -1.69 6.20 -6.23
N ILE A 84 -2.89 6.59 -6.58
CA ILE A 84 -3.92 5.67 -7.06
C ILE A 84 -3.73 5.48 -8.55
N LEU A 85 -3.42 4.24 -8.94
CA LEU A 85 -3.13 3.89 -10.33
C LEU A 85 -4.32 3.26 -11.04
N ASP A 86 -5.24 2.64 -10.32
CA ASP A 86 -6.47 2.08 -10.86
C ASP A 86 -7.47 1.78 -9.74
N GLY A 87 -8.78 1.67 -10.11
CA GLY A 87 -9.86 1.33 -9.19
C GLY A 87 -10.34 2.51 -8.37
N TRP A 88 -11.31 2.20 -7.51
CA TRP A 88 -11.87 3.16 -6.57
C TRP A 88 -11.54 2.71 -5.15
N TRP A 89 -11.16 3.69 -4.29
CA TRP A 89 -10.70 3.45 -2.93
C TRP A 89 -11.37 4.42 -1.98
N GLU A 90 -11.66 3.96 -0.78
CA GLU A 90 -12.09 4.81 0.33
C GLU A 90 -10.92 4.99 1.28
N TRP A 91 -10.55 6.24 1.52
CA TRP A 91 -9.48 6.62 2.44
C TRP A 91 -10.08 7.33 3.63
N TRP A 92 -9.85 6.81 4.83
CA TRP A 92 -10.16 7.53 6.05
C TRP A 92 -8.86 8.02 6.65
N ILE A 93 -8.79 9.32 6.94
CA ILE A 93 -7.63 9.98 7.54
C ILE A 93 -8.13 10.76 8.74
N GLU A 94 -7.50 10.55 9.89
CA GLU A 94 -7.80 11.24 11.13
C GLU A 94 -7.84 12.75 10.91
N GLY A 95 -8.90 13.40 11.40
CA GLY A 95 -9.10 14.84 11.24
C GLY A 95 -9.64 15.28 9.88
N GLN A 96 -9.66 14.41 8.88
CA GLN A 96 -10.18 14.74 7.53
C GLN A 96 -11.41 13.91 7.14
N GLY A 97 -11.64 12.78 7.83
CA GLY A 97 -12.76 11.90 7.51
C GLY A 97 -12.52 11.02 6.28
N LYS A 98 -13.61 10.54 5.71
CA LYS A 98 -13.56 9.64 4.56
C LYS A 98 -13.49 10.42 3.25
N LYS A 99 -12.66 9.92 2.32
CA LYS A 99 -12.56 10.43 0.95
C LYS A 99 -12.61 9.27 -0.02
N LEU A 100 -13.41 9.41 -1.06
CA LEU A 100 -13.43 8.47 -2.18
C LEU A 100 -12.42 8.95 -3.22
N VAL A 101 -11.48 8.09 -3.56
CA VAL A 101 -10.38 8.42 -4.49
C VAL A 101 -10.32 7.43 -5.62
N GLN A 102 -9.71 7.83 -6.73
CA GLN A 102 -9.63 7.06 -7.97
C GLN A 102 -8.32 7.31 -8.68
N LYS A 103 -8.14 6.63 -9.81
CA LYS A 103 -6.96 6.77 -10.67
C LYS A 103 -6.56 8.24 -10.86
N GLY A 104 -5.30 8.53 -10.58
CA GLY A 104 -4.74 9.87 -10.70
C GLY A 104 -4.73 10.66 -9.40
N ASP A 105 -5.45 10.22 -8.37
CA ASP A 105 -5.43 10.89 -7.07
C ASP A 105 -4.15 10.55 -6.31
N ILE A 106 -3.62 11.54 -5.61
CA ILE A 106 -2.45 11.42 -4.76
C ILE A 106 -2.88 11.74 -3.34
N ILE A 107 -2.56 10.86 -2.41
CA ILE A 107 -2.88 11.02 -1.00
C ILE A 107 -1.59 11.19 -0.21
N VAL A 108 -1.54 12.21 0.63
CA VAL A 108 -0.45 12.41 1.58
C VAL A 108 -0.98 12.14 2.97
N VAL A 109 -0.37 11.18 3.66
CA VAL A 109 -0.69 10.86 5.04
C VAL A 109 0.46 11.36 5.91
N PRO A 110 0.25 12.40 6.73
CA PRO A 110 1.29 12.89 7.64
C PRO A 110 1.65 11.85 8.71
N LYS A 111 2.87 11.93 9.20
CA LYS A 111 3.28 11.11 10.36
C LYS A 111 2.33 11.31 11.54
N ASN A 112 2.25 10.33 12.41
CA ASN A 112 1.40 10.34 13.62
C ASN A 112 -0.09 10.51 13.32
N THR A 113 -0.54 10.15 12.11
CA THR A 113 -1.93 10.32 11.71
C THR A 113 -2.55 8.97 11.42
N TRP A 114 -3.57 8.60 12.19
CA TRP A 114 -4.31 7.35 11.95
C TRP A 114 -4.96 7.38 10.58
N HIS A 115 -4.86 6.29 9.86
CA HIS A 115 -5.49 6.14 8.55
C HIS A 115 -5.91 4.70 8.27
N HIS A 116 -6.83 4.56 7.34
CA HIS A 116 -7.44 3.29 6.96
C HIS A 116 -7.85 3.35 5.50
N ILE A 117 -7.59 2.29 4.76
CA ILE A 117 -7.82 2.23 3.31
C ILE A 117 -8.63 1.00 2.96
N ARG A 118 -9.54 1.14 2.01
CA ARG A 118 -10.31 0.02 1.48
C ARG A 118 -10.61 0.20 0.00
N CYS A 119 -10.39 -0.84 -0.78
CA CYS A 119 -10.78 -0.88 -2.19
C CYS A 119 -12.31 -1.04 -2.26
N THR A 120 -12.99 -0.11 -2.90
CA THR A 120 -14.45 -0.15 -3.05
C THR A 120 -14.90 -0.68 -4.40
N LYS A 121 -14.07 -0.54 -5.42
CA LYS A 121 -14.32 -1.08 -6.75
C LYS A 121 -12.99 -1.48 -7.39
N GLY A 122 -12.73 -2.77 -7.38
CA GLY A 122 -11.49 -3.36 -7.85
C GLY A 122 -11.68 -4.30 -9.03
N PRO A 123 -10.58 -4.98 -9.41
CA PRO A 123 -9.26 -4.85 -8.79
C PRO A 123 -8.66 -3.45 -8.96
N GLY A 124 -8.14 -2.92 -7.87
CA GLY A 124 -7.50 -1.60 -7.86
C GLY A 124 -6.00 -1.70 -7.61
N ILE A 125 -5.27 -0.69 -8.05
CA ILE A 125 -3.82 -0.61 -7.85
C ILE A 125 -3.47 0.70 -7.17
N ARG A 126 -2.63 0.61 -6.13
CA ARG A 126 -2.09 1.76 -5.41
C ARG A 126 -0.59 1.61 -5.22
N TYR A 127 0.12 2.73 -5.22
CA TYR A 127 1.57 2.78 -5.01
C TYR A 127 1.86 3.59 -3.76
N ALA A 128 2.49 2.96 -2.77
CA ALA A 128 2.90 3.60 -1.52
C ALA A 128 4.38 3.91 -1.55
N ILE A 129 4.73 5.14 -1.18
CA ILE A 129 6.11 5.59 -1.07
C ILE A 129 6.29 6.18 0.33
N THR A 130 7.26 5.63 1.08
CA THR A 130 7.57 6.08 2.43
C THR A 130 9.01 5.72 2.80
N GLN A 131 9.37 5.73 4.06
CA GLN A 131 10.68 5.25 4.51
C GLN A 131 10.79 3.74 4.35
N PRO A 132 12.00 3.19 4.17
CA PRO A 132 12.17 1.75 4.19
C PRO A 132 11.90 1.21 5.61
N ASP A 133 11.28 0.05 5.71
CA ASP A 133 10.96 -0.62 6.96
C ASP A 133 10.22 0.28 7.97
N VAL A 134 9.28 1.08 7.46
CA VAL A 134 8.53 2.03 8.27
C VAL A 134 7.69 1.31 9.32
N GLU A 135 7.70 1.85 10.54
CA GLU A 135 6.90 1.31 11.63
C GLU A 135 5.40 1.55 11.38
N HIS A 136 4.61 0.50 11.57
CA HIS A 136 3.15 0.54 11.56
C HIS A 136 2.68 0.31 12.99
N VAL A 137 1.95 1.26 13.55
CA VAL A 137 1.41 1.15 14.91
C VAL A 137 -0.09 0.90 14.81
N TYR A 138 -0.53 -0.19 15.41
CA TYR A 138 -1.93 -0.64 15.41
C TYR A 138 -2.54 -0.53 16.79
N GLU A 139 -3.86 -0.36 16.84
CA GLU A 139 -4.64 -0.60 18.06
C GLU A 139 -4.64 -2.10 18.35
N GLU A 140 -4.58 -2.45 19.62
CA GLU A 140 -4.73 -3.84 20.09
C GLU A 140 -6.19 -4.24 20.16
#